data_23c0b4dbb9ed1ddf0fe56adaf710fecd
#
_entry.id   23c0b4dbb9ed1ddf0fe56adaf710fecd
#
_cell.length_a   1.000
_cell.length_b   1.000
_cell.length_c   1.000
_cell.angle_alpha   90.00
_cell.angle_beta   90.00
_cell.angle_gamma   90.00
#
_symmetry.space_group_name_H-M   'P 1'
#
loop_
_entity.id
_entity.type
_entity.pdbx_description
1 polymer ?
#
loop_
_entity_poly.entity_id
_entity_poly.type
_entity_poly.pdbx_seq_one_letter_code
_entity_poly.pdbx_strand_id
1 'polypeptide(L)'
;MGATGRPRSQAAHDAILKAALRLVAKRGFRAVSVNEIAAEAGVGKMTLYRHWPNKATVVMDSLLKLIGNETAFPEADSALESLRLQLHLQAAFFRSSRGNLIRSLVSEAQSDPELAAAFRDRWLNPRREGVRQNIQAAISEGSLRGDFNIDTAIDQLYGSLYYRLLLGSGAINEQFIEDTYQQFLAGHKARLSVRR
;
A
#
# COMPACT_ATOMS: atom_id res chain seq x y z
N MET A 1 -22.55 30.23 19.55
CA MET A 1 -21.80 29.32 20.43
C MET A 1 -21.73 27.98 19.71
N GLY A 2 -20.64 27.36 19.33
CA GLY A 2 -19.25 27.44 19.52
C GLY A 2 -18.63 26.34 18.67
N ALA A 3 -17.85 26.69 17.63
CA ALA A 3 -17.17 25.71 16.78
C ALA A 3 -15.66 25.73 17.08
N THR A 4 -15.27 25.46 18.35
CA THR A 4 -13.87 25.58 18.82
C THR A 4 -13.13 24.24 18.95
N GLY A 5 -13.75 23.09 18.67
CA GLY A 5 -13.11 21.78 18.82
C GLY A 5 -12.39 21.23 17.57
N ARG A 6 -12.76 21.63 16.37
CA ARG A 6 -12.33 21.01 15.11
C ARG A 6 -10.91 21.42 14.64
N PRO A 7 -10.45 22.70 14.70
CA PRO A 7 -9.14 23.08 14.16
C PRO A 7 -7.95 22.58 14.98
N ARG A 8 -8.02 22.60 16.32
CA ARG A 8 -6.93 22.15 17.21
C ARG A 8 -6.72 20.63 17.17
N SER A 9 -7.80 19.86 17.09
CA SER A 9 -7.73 18.40 17.00
C SER A 9 -7.09 17.96 15.68
N GLN A 10 -7.44 18.59 14.55
CA GLN A 10 -6.85 18.27 13.25
C GLN A 10 -5.38 18.66 13.18
N ALA A 11 -5.02 19.84 13.68
CA ALA A 11 -3.62 20.31 13.71
C ALA A 11 -2.75 19.37 14.57
N ALA A 12 -3.24 18.92 15.73
CA ALA A 12 -2.53 17.96 16.59
C ALA A 12 -2.38 16.59 15.89
N HIS A 13 -3.44 16.10 15.24
CA HIS A 13 -3.41 14.86 14.46
C HIS A 13 -2.34 14.93 13.36
N ASP A 14 -2.32 16.00 12.58
CA ASP A 14 -1.35 16.20 11.50
C ASP A 14 0.08 16.34 12.02
N ALA A 15 0.28 17.01 13.15
CA ALA A 15 1.57 17.12 13.81
C ALA A 15 2.12 15.75 14.26
N ILE A 16 1.27 14.89 14.83
CA ILE A 16 1.64 13.53 15.23
C ILE A 16 2.07 12.69 14.01
N LEU A 17 1.29 12.68 12.94
CA LEU A 17 1.64 11.93 11.73
C LEU A 17 2.96 12.41 11.11
N LYS A 18 3.18 13.72 11.06
CA LYS A 18 4.41 14.32 10.54
C LYS A 18 5.62 13.98 11.40
N ALA A 19 5.49 14.03 12.75
CA ALA A 19 6.53 13.66 13.70
C ALA A 19 6.89 12.16 13.57
N ALA A 20 5.89 11.28 13.53
CA ALA A 20 6.08 9.84 13.40
C ALA A 20 6.86 9.49 12.12
N LEU A 21 6.42 10.03 10.99
CA LEU A 21 7.08 9.80 9.70
C LEU A 21 8.53 10.28 9.71
N ARG A 22 8.78 11.50 10.20
CA ARG A 22 10.13 12.09 10.26
C ARG A 22 11.08 11.28 11.14
N LEU A 23 10.64 10.90 12.32
CA LEU A 23 11.45 10.13 13.26
C LEU A 23 11.77 8.73 12.69
N VAL A 24 10.77 8.03 12.15
CA VAL A 24 10.96 6.69 11.60
C VAL A 24 11.83 6.72 10.33
N ALA A 25 11.65 7.70 9.45
CA ALA A 25 12.50 7.84 8.27
C ALA A 25 13.97 8.11 8.63
N LYS A 26 14.22 8.84 9.74
CA LYS A 26 15.59 9.18 10.20
C LYS A 26 16.27 8.05 10.98
N ARG A 27 15.52 7.31 11.81
CA ARG A 27 16.09 6.42 12.85
C ARG A 27 15.65 4.96 12.72
N GLY A 28 14.72 4.66 11.84
CA GLY A 28 14.06 3.36 11.73
C GLY A 28 12.93 3.17 12.75
N PHE A 29 12.06 2.21 12.48
CA PHE A 29 10.86 1.96 13.30
C PHE A 29 11.20 1.55 14.73
N ARG A 30 12.19 0.66 14.94
CA ARG A 30 12.56 0.16 16.27
C ARG A 30 13.06 1.23 17.22
N ALA A 31 13.88 2.16 16.71
CA ALA A 31 14.55 3.19 17.50
C ALA A 31 13.63 4.34 17.91
N VAL A 32 12.35 4.32 17.54
CA VAL A 32 11.37 5.37 17.83
C VAL A 32 10.32 4.88 18.81
N SER A 33 10.04 5.68 19.84
CA SER A 33 9.00 5.43 20.83
C SER A 33 7.79 6.36 20.64
N VAL A 34 6.63 5.94 21.18
CA VAL A 34 5.41 6.79 21.24
C VAL A 34 5.67 8.09 21.98
N ASN A 35 6.48 8.05 23.04
CA ASN A 35 6.81 9.24 23.83
C ASN A 35 7.59 10.28 23.01
N GLU A 36 8.54 9.83 22.20
CA GLU A 36 9.31 10.70 21.30
C GLU A 36 8.42 11.28 20.20
N ILE A 37 7.50 10.50 19.64
CA ILE A 37 6.53 11.02 18.66
C ILE A 37 5.66 12.10 19.29
N ALA A 38 5.15 11.89 20.49
CA ALA A 38 4.30 12.85 21.19
C ALA A 38 5.07 14.14 21.53
N ALA A 39 6.30 14.01 22.05
CA ALA A 39 7.18 15.13 22.37
C ALA A 39 7.51 15.96 21.12
N GLU A 40 7.89 15.30 20.03
CA GLU A 40 8.21 15.91 18.74
C GLU A 40 7.00 16.62 18.10
N ALA A 41 5.79 16.08 18.31
CA ALA A 41 4.53 16.69 17.86
C ALA A 41 4.02 17.81 18.77
N GLY A 42 4.65 18.05 19.95
CA GLY A 42 4.19 19.02 20.92
C GLY A 42 2.85 18.67 21.58
N VAL A 43 2.54 17.36 21.73
CA VAL A 43 1.29 16.89 22.32
C VAL A 43 1.52 15.96 23.50
N GLY A 44 0.51 15.83 24.37
CA GLY A 44 0.53 14.84 25.44
C GLY A 44 0.37 13.41 24.88
N LYS A 45 1.03 12.42 25.51
CA LYS A 45 0.94 11.00 25.16
C LYS A 45 -0.51 10.49 25.06
N MET A 46 -1.40 10.94 25.96
CA MET A 46 -2.81 10.56 25.94
C MET A 46 -3.55 11.07 24.70
N THR A 47 -3.11 12.19 24.11
CA THR A 47 -3.66 12.69 22.85
C THR A 47 -3.34 11.74 21.70
N LEU A 48 -2.14 11.17 21.67
CA LEU A 48 -1.74 10.17 20.69
C LEU A 48 -2.57 8.88 20.86
N TYR A 49 -2.63 8.31 22.07
CA TYR A 49 -3.36 7.06 22.33
C TYR A 49 -4.88 7.17 22.12
N ARG A 50 -5.44 8.37 22.12
CA ARG A 50 -6.86 8.57 21.77
C ARG A 50 -7.16 8.19 20.33
N HIS A 51 -6.19 8.32 19.43
CA HIS A 51 -6.36 8.09 18.00
C HIS A 51 -5.69 6.80 17.51
N TRP A 52 -4.59 6.40 18.16
CA TRP A 52 -3.81 5.24 17.75
C TRP A 52 -3.47 4.35 18.95
N PRO A 53 -3.83 3.07 18.90
CA PRO A 53 -3.60 2.14 20.02
C PRO A 53 -2.11 1.86 20.26
N ASN A 54 -1.27 1.98 19.23
CA ASN A 54 0.17 1.69 19.31
C ASN A 54 0.98 2.49 18.29
N LYS A 55 2.31 2.36 18.36
CA LYS A 55 3.27 3.01 17.47
C LYS A 55 3.07 2.58 16.00
N ALA A 56 2.80 1.30 15.77
CA ALA A 56 2.67 0.76 14.42
C ALA A 56 1.52 1.43 13.66
N THR A 57 0.38 1.62 14.30
CA THR A 57 -0.79 2.24 13.66
C THR A 57 -0.55 3.71 13.31
N VAL A 58 0.12 4.50 14.17
CA VAL A 58 0.43 5.90 13.83
C VAL A 58 1.45 5.99 12.69
N VAL A 59 2.43 5.10 12.67
CA VAL A 59 3.43 5.07 11.59
C VAL A 59 2.80 4.69 10.26
N MET A 60 1.92 3.69 10.25
CA MET A 60 1.20 3.29 9.03
C MET A 60 0.27 4.40 8.51
N ASP A 61 -0.47 5.08 9.40
CA ASP A 61 -1.31 6.23 8.99
C ASP A 61 -0.47 7.41 8.48
N SER A 62 0.71 7.62 9.07
CA SER A 62 1.65 8.64 8.59
C SER A 62 2.15 8.35 7.18
N LEU A 63 2.45 7.07 6.90
CA LEU A 63 2.85 6.61 5.58
C LEU A 63 1.71 6.74 4.57
N LEU A 64 0.50 6.31 4.91
CA LEU A 64 -0.67 6.41 4.05
C LEU A 64 -1.00 7.87 3.69
N LYS A 65 -0.88 8.78 4.67
CA LYS A 65 -1.05 10.22 4.42
C LYS A 65 0.02 10.78 3.48
N LEU A 66 1.27 10.32 3.61
CA LEU A 66 2.35 10.74 2.72
C LEU A 66 2.12 10.29 1.27
N ILE A 67 1.64 9.06 1.09
CA ILE A 67 1.46 8.45 -0.23
C ILE A 67 0.20 8.99 -0.93
N GLY A 68 -0.86 9.27 -0.15
CA GLY A 68 -2.13 9.69 -0.74
C GLY A 68 -2.64 8.70 -1.78
N ASN A 69 -2.96 9.19 -2.97
CA ASN A 69 -3.53 8.40 -4.07
C ASN A 69 -2.49 7.96 -5.12
N GLU A 70 -1.20 8.06 -4.86
CA GLU A 70 -0.14 7.78 -5.86
C GLU A 70 -0.19 6.38 -6.46
N THR A 71 -0.76 5.41 -5.74
CA THR A 71 -0.90 4.02 -6.20
C THR A 71 -2.36 3.60 -6.35
N ALA A 72 -3.29 4.57 -6.46
CA ALA A 72 -4.70 4.29 -6.73
C ALA A 72 -4.89 3.76 -8.16
N PHE A 73 -5.99 3.05 -8.38
CA PHE A 73 -6.39 2.64 -9.71
C PHE A 73 -6.80 3.86 -10.53
N PRO A 74 -6.15 4.15 -11.68
CA PRO A 74 -6.56 5.24 -12.55
C PRO A 74 -7.84 4.88 -13.30
N GLU A 75 -8.61 5.89 -13.70
CA GLU A 75 -9.67 5.72 -14.68
C GLU A 75 -9.05 5.34 -16.04
N ALA A 76 -9.64 4.36 -16.71
CA ALA A 76 -9.18 3.85 -17.99
C ALA A 76 -10.35 3.27 -18.79
N ASP A 77 -10.13 2.99 -20.08
CA ASP A 77 -11.16 2.47 -21.00
C ASP A 77 -11.63 1.05 -20.68
N SER A 78 -10.85 0.30 -19.87
CA SER A 78 -11.19 -1.03 -19.39
C SER A 78 -10.55 -1.32 -18.04
N ALA A 79 -11.10 -2.31 -17.33
CA ALA A 79 -10.53 -2.77 -16.06
C ALA A 79 -9.11 -3.34 -16.25
N LEU A 80 -8.82 -3.99 -17.37
CA LEU A 80 -7.47 -4.49 -17.67
C LEU A 80 -6.46 -3.37 -17.88
N GLU A 81 -6.84 -2.28 -18.56
CA GLU A 81 -5.96 -1.14 -18.75
C GLU A 81 -5.74 -0.40 -17.42
N SER A 82 -6.79 -0.22 -16.61
CA SER A 82 -6.67 0.33 -15.26
C SER A 82 -5.71 -0.50 -14.39
N LEU A 83 -5.79 -1.83 -14.45
CA LEU A 83 -4.88 -2.75 -13.74
C LEU A 83 -3.43 -2.61 -14.24
N ARG A 84 -3.22 -2.53 -15.55
CA ARG A 84 -1.89 -2.35 -16.16
C ARG A 84 -1.26 -1.04 -15.71
N LEU A 85 -2.00 0.06 -15.82
CA LEU A 85 -1.54 1.38 -15.39
C LEU A 85 -1.23 1.43 -13.88
N GLN A 86 -2.08 0.80 -13.06
CA GLN A 86 -1.84 0.74 -11.61
C GLN A 86 -0.56 -0.04 -11.28
N LEU A 87 -0.23 -1.12 -11.98
CA LEU A 87 1.04 -1.84 -11.81
C LEU A 87 2.25 -0.95 -12.10
N HIS A 88 2.19 -0.12 -13.15
CA HIS A 88 3.23 0.86 -13.46
C HIS A 88 3.38 1.92 -12.36
N LEU A 89 2.26 2.44 -11.83
CA LEU A 89 2.27 3.37 -10.69
C LEU A 89 2.87 2.74 -9.44
N GLN A 90 2.51 1.49 -9.14
CA GLN A 90 3.07 0.74 -8.01
C GLN A 90 4.58 0.51 -8.18
N ALA A 91 5.03 0.18 -9.38
CA ALA A 91 6.45 0.02 -9.69
C ALA A 91 7.22 1.33 -9.56
N ALA A 92 6.67 2.44 -10.08
CA ALA A 92 7.26 3.77 -9.94
C ALA A 92 7.39 4.17 -8.46
N PHE A 93 6.34 3.92 -7.67
CA PHE A 93 6.36 4.12 -6.24
C PHE A 93 7.45 3.28 -5.55
N PHE A 94 7.59 2.00 -5.87
CA PHE A 94 8.62 1.14 -5.27
C PHE A 94 10.06 1.55 -5.64
N ARG A 95 10.26 2.20 -6.78
CA ARG A 95 11.57 2.79 -7.17
C ARG A 95 11.89 4.08 -6.45
N SER A 96 10.90 4.73 -5.83
CA SER A 96 11.08 6.00 -5.13
C SER A 96 11.72 5.82 -3.74
N SER A 97 12.14 6.93 -3.13
CA SER A 97 12.59 6.94 -1.72
C SER A 97 11.52 6.43 -0.74
N ARG A 98 10.24 6.58 -1.08
CA ARG A 98 9.11 6.07 -0.30
C ARG A 98 8.98 4.55 -0.39
N GLY A 99 9.37 3.94 -1.51
CA GLY A 99 9.48 2.49 -1.64
C GLY A 99 10.53 1.91 -0.68
N ASN A 100 11.63 2.62 -0.42
CA ASN A 100 12.60 2.22 0.59
C ASN A 100 12.01 2.20 2.01
N LEU A 101 11.09 3.11 2.31
CA LEU A 101 10.38 3.11 3.61
C LEU A 101 9.46 1.88 3.72
N ILE A 102 8.73 1.52 2.67
CA ILE A 102 7.93 0.28 2.64
C ILE A 102 8.82 -0.93 2.87
N ARG A 103 9.95 -1.04 2.17
CA ARG A 103 10.90 -2.14 2.34
C ARG A 103 11.37 -2.25 3.79
N SER A 104 11.74 -1.14 4.42
CA SER A 104 12.16 -1.10 5.81
C SER A 104 11.06 -1.55 6.76
N LEU A 105 9.83 -1.05 6.59
CA LEU A 105 8.69 -1.42 7.43
C LEU A 105 8.30 -2.90 7.27
N VAL A 106 8.33 -3.45 6.05
CA VAL A 106 8.07 -4.89 5.83
C VAL A 106 9.16 -5.73 6.49
N SER A 107 10.43 -5.33 6.39
CA SER A 107 11.53 -6.02 7.07
C SER A 107 11.35 -6.03 8.58
N GLU A 108 11.00 -4.90 9.19
CA GLU A 108 10.73 -4.80 10.64
C GLU A 108 9.49 -5.60 11.06
N ALA A 109 8.46 -5.65 10.23
CA ALA A 109 7.23 -6.40 10.47
C ALA A 109 7.45 -7.91 10.61
N GLN A 110 8.59 -8.46 10.11
CA GLN A 110 8.92 -9.87 10.28
C GLN A 110 9.19 -10.26 11.74
N SER A 111 9.51 -9.27 12.59
CA SER A 111 9.84 -9.48 14.01
C SER A 111 8.99 -8.63 14.96
N ASP A 112 8.02 -7.88 14.44
CA ASP A 112 7.10 -7.05 15.21
C ASP A 112 5.65 -7.36 14.83
N PRO A 113 4.91 -8.16 15.64
CA PRO A 113 3.54 -8.57 15.32
C PRO A 113 2.54 -7.40 15.20
N GLU A 114 2.72 -6.33 15.98
CA GLU A 114 1.85 -5.15 15.89
C GLU A 114 2.06 -4.41 14.56
N LEU A 115 3.32 -4.27 14.13
CA LEU A 115 3.62 -3.66 12.84
C LEU A 115 3.14 -4.56 11.69
N ALA A 116 3.30 -5.88 11.80
CA ALA A 116 2.80 -6.83 10.82
C ALA A 116 1.28 -6.73 10.65
N ALA A 117 0.53 -6.66 11.76
CA ALA A 117 -0.91 -6.47 11.74
C ALA A 117 -1.29 -5.11 11.12
N ALA A 118 -0.69 -4.02 11.60
CA ALA A 118 -0.96 -2.68 11.08
C ALA A 118 -0.62 -2.55 9.57
N PHE A 119 0.46 -3.20 9.12
CA PHE A 119 0.83 -3.22 7.70
C PHE A 119 -0.21 -3.99 6.87
N ARG A 120 -0.64 -5.18 7.31
CA ARG A 120 -1.70 -5.94 6.62
C ARG A 120 -2.99 -5.16 6.53
N ASP A 121 -3.47 -4.62 7.66
CA ASP A 121 -4.81 -4.04 7.73
C ASP A 121 -4.90 -2.67 7.05
N ARG A 122 -3.84 -1.87 7.12
CA ARG A 122 -3.84 -0.49 6.62
C ARG A 122 -3.22 -0.31 5.25
N TRP A 123 -2.30 -1.20 4.87
CA TRP A 123 -1.61 -1.12 3.59
C TRP A 123 -2.03 -2.23 2.62
N LEU A 124 -1.87 -3.49 3.03
CA LEU A 124 -2.01 -4.62 2.13
C LEU A 124 -3.46 -4.93 1.78
N ASN A 125 -4.32 -5.13 2.79
CA ASN A 125 -5.71 -5.55 2.58
C ASN A 125 -6.53 -4.55 1.74
N PRO A 126 -6.48 -3.21 1.98
CA PRO A 126 -7.21 -2.26 1.14
C PRO A 126 -6.76 -2.26 -0.32
N ARG A 127 -5.46 -2.47 -0.57
CA ARG A 127 -4.92 -2.57 -1.94
C ARG A 127 -5.33 -3.86 -2.61
N ARG A 128 -5.28 -4.98 -1.91
CA ARG A 128 -5.77 -6.28 -2.40
C ARG A 128 -7.25 -6.20 -2.79
N GLU A 129 -8.05 -5.53 -1.98
CA GLU A 129 -9.47 -5.33 -2.28
C GLU A 129 -9.67 -4.50 -3.56
N GLY A 130 -8.94 -3.43 -3.76
CA GLY A 130 -8.98 -2.65 -5.00
C GLY A 130 -8.60 -3.49 -6.23
N VAL A 131 -7.56 -4.32 -6.12
CA VAL A 131 -7.16 -5.25 -7.20
C VAL A 131 -8.26 -6.28 -7.45
N ARG A 132 -8.85 -6.85 -6.40
CA ARG A 132 -9.96 -7.82 -6.50
C ARG A 132 -11.13 -7.24 -7.28
N GLN A 133 -11.58 -6.04 -6.92
CA GLN A 133 -12.67 -5.34 -7.59
C GLN A 133 -12.36 -5.09 -9.07
N ASN A 134 -11.12 -4.72 -9.39
CA ASN A 134 -10.69 -4.49 -10.76
C ASN A 134 -10.64 -5.80 -11.58
N ILE A 135 -10.15 -6.91 -11.00
CA ILE A 135 -10.18 -8.24 -11.65
C ILE A 135 -11.64 -8.70 -11.86
N GLN A 136 -12.52 -8.50 -10.88
CA GLN A 136 -13.94 -8.83 -11.01
C GLN A 136 -14.63 -8.03 -12.11
N ALA A 137 -14.29 -6.74 -12.25
CA ALA A 137 -14.76 -5.92 -13.37
C ALA A 137 -14.27 -6.47 -14.72
N ALA A 138 -12.99 -6.84 -14.84
CA ALA A 138 -12.44 -7.44 -16.06
C ALA A 138 -13.09 -8.79 -16.41
N ILE A 139 -13.49 -9.60 -15.42
CA ILE A 139 -14.27 -10.82 -15.63
C ILE A 139 -15.67 -10.46 -16.14
N SER A 140 -16.32 -9.47 -15.55
CA SER A 140 -17.66 -9.01 -15.97
C SER A 140 -17.66 -8.40 -17.37
N GLU A 141 -16.57 -7.73 -17.77
CA GLU A 141 -16.33 -7.24 -19.14
C GLU A 141 -16.05 -8.38 -20.15
N GLY A 142 -15.87 -9.62 -19.69
CA GLY A 142 -15.51 -10.75 -20.54
C GLY A 142 -14.04 -10.74 -21.01
N SER A 143 -13.19 -9.91 -20.41
CA SER A 143 -11.77 -9.80 -20.73
C SER A 143 -10.94 -10.89 -20.04
N LEU A 144 -11.35 -11.31 -18.85
CA LEU A 144 -10.77 -12.42 -18.09
C LEU A 144 -11.78 -13.56 -17.94
N ARG A 145 -11.28 -14.80 -17.85
CA ARG A 145 -12.09 -15.96 -17.46
C ARG A 145 -12.42 -15.90 -15.95
N GLY A 146 -13.53 -16.52 -15.53
CA GLY A 146 -13.98 -16.47 -14.12
C GLY A 146 -13.61 -17.70 -13.29
N ASP A 147 -12.86 -18.66 -13.84
CA ASP A 147 -12.61 -19.99 -13.27
C ASP A 147 -11.24 -20.12 -12.58
N PHE A 148 -10.72 -19.05 -11.99
CA PHE A 148 -9.47 -19.05 -11.22
C PHE A 148 -9.63 -18.41 -9.84
N ASN A 149 -8.69 -18.71 -8.94
CA ASN A 149 -8.65 -18.09 -7.62
C ASN A 149 -8.05 -16.68 -7.72
N ILE A 150 -8.89 -15.66 -7.47
CA ILE A 150 -8.50 -14.24 -7.59
C ILE A 150 -7.41 -13.88 -6.59
N ASP A 151 -7.44 -14.40 -5.35
CA ASP A 151 -6.41 -14.12 -4.36
C ASP A 151 -5.04 -14.63 -4.79
N THR A 152 -5.00 -15.85 -5.32
CA THR A 152 -3.75 -16.41 -5.88
C THR A 152 -3.25 -15.59 -7.06
N ALA A 153 -4.14 -15.12 -7.94
CA ALA A 153 -3.77 -14.28 -9.07
C ALA A 153 -3.21 -12.93 -8.62
N ILE A 154 -3.78 -12.32 -7.56
CA ILE A 154 -3.25 -11.11 -6.92
C ILE A 154 -1.85 -11.37 -6.37
N ASP A 155 -1.64 -12.50 -5.66
CA ASP A 155 -0.35 -12.86 -5.08
C ASP A 155 0.72 -13.09 -6.16
N GLN A 156 0.38 -13.73 -7.28
CA GLN A 156 1.28 -13.90 -8.42
C GLN A 156 1.67 -12.55 -9.03
N LEU A 157 0.69 -11.67 -9.25
CA LEU A 157 0.89 -10.40 -9.93
C LEU A 157 1.71 -9.41 -9.09
N TYR A 158 1.33 -9.20 -7.85
CA TYR A 158 1.99 -8.22 -6.97
C TYR A 158 3.14 -8.82 -6.14
N GLY A 159 3.10 -10.11 -5.84
CA GLY A 159 4.16 -10.80 -5.10
C GLY A 159 5.51 -10.71 -5.80
N SER A 160 5.54 -10.74 -7.15
CA SER A 160 6.75 -10.57 -7.94
C SER A 160 7.42 -9.20 -7.71
N LEU A 161 6.63 -8.12 -7.53
CA LEU A 161 7.12 -6.78 -7.23
C LEU A 161 7.71 -6.73 -5.81
N TYR A 162 7.01 -7.30 -4.82
CA TYR A 162 7.51 -7.40 -3.44
C TYR A 162 8.77 -8.26 -3.36
N TYR A 163 8.84 -9.36 -4.09
CA TYR A 163 10.03 -10.20 -4.16
C TYR A 163 11.26 -9.38 -4.61
N ARG A 164 11.13 -8.60 -5.69
CA ARG A 164 12.22 -7.73 -6.15
C ARG A 164 12.52 -6.58 -5.19
N LEU A 165 11.49 -5.97 -4.61
CA LEU A 165 11.64 -4.89 -3.63
C LEU A 165 12.43 -5.35 -2.40
N LEU A 166 12.10 -6.54 -1.86
CA LEU A 166 12.65 -7.03 -0.59
C LEU A 166 14.00 -7.68 -0.77
N LEU A 167 14.19 -8.47 -1.81
CA LEU A 167 15.40 -9.28 -2.02
C LEU A 167 16.40 -8.63 -2.98
N GLY A 168 16.02 -7.59 -3.73
CA GLY A 168 16.90 -6.96 -4.71
C GLY A 168 17.31 -7.89 -5.85
N SER A 169 16.48 -8.91 -6.17
CA SER A 169 16.78 -9.93 -7.17
C SER A 169 16.79 -9.43 -8.62
N GLY A 170 16.39 -8.18 -8.85
CA GLY A 170 16.39 -7.53 -10.15
C GLY A 170 15.68 -6.17 -10.12
N ALA A 171 15.86 -5.39 -11.17
CA ALA A 171 15.24 -4.07 -11.29
C ALA A 171 13.71 -4.20 -11.46
N ILE A 172 12.95 -3.34 -10.74
CA ILE A 172 11.51 -3.16 -10.96
C ILE A 172 11.35 -2.12 -12.07
N ASN A 173 11.73 -2.46 -13.30
CA ASN A 173 11.65 -1.58 -14.46
C ASN A 173 10.36 -1.80 -15.27
N GLU A 174 10.14 -1.00 -16.29
CA GLU A 174 8.95 -1.05 -17.14
C GLU A 174 8.80 -2.39 -17.87
N GLN A 175 9.91 -2.93 -18.40
CA GLN A 175 9.89 -4.23 -19.07
C GLN A 175 9.45 -5.36 -18.13
N PHE A 176 9.97 -5.38 -16.89
CA PHE A 176 9.55 -6.37 -15.91
C PHE A 176 8.05 -6.28 -15.57
N ILE A 177 7.52 -5.07 -15.47
CA ILE A 177 6.08 -4.87 -15.20
C ILE A 177 5.25 -5.36 -16.37
N GLU A 178 5.63 -5.01 -17.59
CA GLU A 178 4.92 -5.46 -18.77
C GLU A 178 4.97 -6.99 -18.93
N ASP A 179 6.14 -7.61 -18.74
CA ASP A 179 6.28 -9.07 -18.76
C ASP A 179 5.40 -9.75 -17.69
N THR A 180 5.37 -9.19 -16.48
CA THR A 180 4.54 -9.70 -15.37
C THR A 180 3.05 -9.60 -15.73
N TYR A 181 2.63 -8.48 -16.30
CA TYR A 181 1.25 -8.27 -16.74
C TYR A 181 0.88 -9.21 -17.90
N GLN A 182 1.75 -9.39 -18.89
CA GLN A 182 1.52 -10.29 -20.02
C GLN A 182 1.44 -11.75 -19.58
N GLN A 183 2.26 -12.19 -18.62
CA GLN A 183 2.17 -13.52 -18.03
C GLN A 183 0.85 -13.73 -17.26
N PHE A 184 0.40 -12.71 -16.53
CA PHE A 184 -0.91 -12.74 -15.90
C PHE A 184 -2.03 -12.90 -16.95
N LEU A 185 -2.01 -12.12 -18.04
CA LEU A 185 -2.99 -12.23 -19.12
C LEU A 185 -2.96 -13.60 -19.78
N ALA A 186 -1.77 -14.13 -20.09
CA ALA A 186 -1.63 -15.44 -20.71
C ALA A 186 -2.28 -16.56 -19.88
N GLY A 187 -2.23 -16.44 -18.55
CA GLY A 187 -2.85 -17.38 -17.63
C GLY A 187 -4.36 -17.20 -17.42
N HIS A 188 -4.89 -15.98 -17.63
CA HIS A 188 -6.24 -15.64 -17.16
C HIS A 188 -7.16 -15.02 -18.20
N LYS A 189 -6.66 -14.68 -19.40
CA LYS A 189 -7.47 -14.08 -20.47
C LYS A 189 -8.62 -15.02 -20.86
N ALA A 190 -9.79 -14.45 -21.13
CA ALA A 190 -10.93 -15.21 -21.65
C ALA A 190 -10.54 -15.90 -22.97
N ARG A 191 -10.87 -17.18 -23.09
CA ARG A 191 -10.69 -17.91 -24.35
C ARG A 191 -11.76 -17.43 -25.31
N LEU A 192 -11.37 -16.99 -26.50
CA LEU A 192 -12.32 -16.77 -27.56
C LEU A 192 -13.07 -18.08 -27.79
N SER A 193 -14.37 -18.09 -27.53
CA SER A 193 -15.22 -19.23 -27.90
C SER A 193 -15.21 -19.30 -29.43
N VAL A 194 -14.47 -20.24 -29.98
CA VAL A 194 -14.63 -20.63 -31.40
C VAL A 194 -16.03 -21.18 -31.48
N ARG A 195 -16.99 -20.36 -31.91
CA ARG A 195 -18.31 -20.86 -32.33
C ARG A 195 -18.05 -21.84 -33.50
N ARG A 196 -18.25 -23.12 -33.26
CA ARG A 196 -18.40 -24.11 -34.29
C ARG A 196 -19.78 -23.97 -34.94
#